data_df1dea9ac5712669e5f9fc5261cc8e4c
#
_entry.id   df1dea9ac5712669e5f9fc5261cc8e4c
#
_cell.length_a   1.000
_cell.length_b   1.000
_cell.length_c   1.000
_cell.angle_alpha   90.00
_cell.angle_beta   90.00
_cell.angle_gamma   90.00
#
_symmetry.space_group_name_H-M   'P 1'
#
loop_
_entity.id
_entity.type
_entity.pdbx_description
1 polymer ?
#
loop_
_entity_poly.entity_id
_entity_poly.type
_entity_poly.pdbx_seq_one_letter_code
_entity_poly.pdbx_strand_id
1 'polypeptide(L)'
;MEFSLFGEKFTRHAGITQLMDDLNQGLLNPDAIMLGGGNPAPIPAMLERFQAEANTLLDNGELIKAMANYDGPQGKDRFTKALAALLSKELGWEISARNIALTNGSQNAFFYLFNLLAGEFADGRKKKVLFPLAPEYIGYADSALSDDHFVAYKPTIEKLPDGQFKYHVDFESLQVGDDIGVICVSRPTNPTG
;
A
#
# COMPACT_ATOMS: atom_id res chain seq x y z
N MET A 1 -19.31 22.49 12.66
CA MET A 1 -19.26 21.11 13.20
C MET A 1 -17.90 20.97 13.84
N GLU A 2 -17.81 20.48 15.05
CA GLU A 2 -16.55 20.25 15.74
C GLU A 2 -16.15 18.78 15.53
N PHE A 3 -14.89 18.55 15.20
CA PHE A 3 -14.34 17.21 15.00
C PHE A 3 -13.48 16.79 16.19
N SER A 4 -13.33 15.50 16.40
CA SER A 4 -12.30 14.93 17.25
C SER A 4 -10.91 15.18 16.65
N LEU A 5 -9.83 15.01 17.43
CA LEU A 5 -8.45 15.08 16.89
C LEU A 5 -8.22 14.13 15.69
N PHE A 6 -8.82 12.95 15.74
CA PHE A 6 -8.82 12.03 14.60
C PHE A 6 -9.54 12.63 13.38
N GLY A 7 -10.74 13.20 13.60
CA GLY A 7 -11.51 13.84 12.54
C GLY A 7 -10.79 15.05 11.95
N GLU A 8 -10.20 15.89 12.78
CA GLU A 8 -9.40 17.04 12.34
C GLU A 8 -8.21 16.61 11.47
N LYS A 9 -7.50 15.55 11.89
CA LYS A 9 -6.38 15.03 11.12
C LYS A 9 -6.83 14.51 9.75
N PHE A 10 -7.88 13.69 9.69
CA PHE A 10 -8.30 13.01 8.47
C PHE A 10 -9.17 13.86 7.54
N THR A 11 -9.57 15.06 7.94
CA THR A 11 -10.32 16.02 7.10
C THR A 11 -9.48 17.19 6.59
N ARG A 12 -8.23 17.33 7.04
CA ARG A 12 -7.35 18.35 6.49
C ARG A 12 -6.84 17.96 5.11
N HIS A 13 -6.38 18.96 4.36
CA HIS A 13 -5.84 18.76 3.03
C HIS A 13 -4.65 17.79 3.05
N ALA A 14 -4.70 16.78 2.20
CA ALA A 14 -3.67 15.76 2.04
C ALA A 14 -3.13 15.75 0.60
N GLY A 15 -1.84 15.53 0.44
CA GLY A 15 -1.19 15.50 -0.88
C GLY A 15 -1.73 14.39 -1.78
N ILE A 16 -2.10 13.24 -1.20
CA ILE A 16 -2.70 12.15 -1.98
C ILE A 16 -4.07 12.54 -2.55
N THR A 17 -4.89 13.27 -1.78
CA THR A 17 -6.21 13.72 -2.25
C THR A 17 -6.06 14.66 -3.44
N GLN A 18 -5.15 15.64 -3.36
CA GLN A 18 -4.87 16.53 -4.47
C GLN A 18 -4.38 15.78 -5.71
N LEU A 19 -3.43 14.84 -5.53
CA LEU A 19 -2.92 14.03 -6.63
C LEU A 19 -4.04 13.25 -7.34
N MET A 20 -4.98 12.70 -6.59
CA MET A 20 -6.12 11.96 -7.15
C MET A 20 -7.11 12.87 -7.87
N ASP A 21 -7.33 14.09 -7.37
CA ASP A 21 -8.17 15.09 -8.05
C ASP A 21 -7.53 15.54 -9.38
N ASP A 22 -6.24 15.82 -9.38
CA ASP A 22 -5.49 16.20 -10.58
C ASP A 22 -5.48 15.06 -11.61
N LEU A 23 -5.29 13.82 -11.17
CA LEU A 23 -5.38 12.64 -12.03
C LEU A 23 -6.77 12.51 -12.66
N ASN A 24 -7.82 12.65 -11.86
CA ASN A 24 -9.20 12.57 -12.36
C ASN A 24 -9.50 13.65 -13.40
N GLN A 25 -9.07 14.88 -13.17
CA GLN A 25 -9.23 15.97 -14.13
C GLN A 25 -8.43 15.74 -15.42
N GLY A 26 -7.20 15.26 -15.30
CA GLY A 26 -6.36 14.91 -16.45
C GLY A 26 -6.97 13.82 -17.32
N LEU A 27 -7.57 12.78 -16.70
CA LEU A 27 -8.24 11.69 -17.43
C LEU A 27 -9.51 12.14 -18.19
N LEU A 28 -10.10 13.27 -17.83
CA LEU A 28 -11.23 13.85 -18.58
C LEU A 28 -10.80 14.53 -19.88
N ASN A 29 -9.53 14.83 -20.06
CA ASN A 29 -8.99 15.43 -21.27
C ASN A 29 -8.27 14.35 -22.12
N PRO A 30 -8.84 13.90 -23.26
CA PRO A 30 -8.24 12.84 -24.07
C PRO A 30 -6.91 13.24 -24.71
N ASP A 31 -6.61 14.54 -24.80
CA ASP A 31 -5.37 15.05 -25.39
C ASP A 31 -4.28 15.28 -24.32
N ALA A 32 -4.58 15.05 -23.05
CA ALA A 32 -3.60 15.26 -21.97
C ALA A 32 -2.56 14.15 -21.92
N ILE A 33 -1.29 14.54 -21.84
CA ILE A 33 -0.18 13.63 -21.55
C ILE A 33 0.08 13.68 -20.04
N MET A 34 -0.35 12.62 -19.35
CA MET A 34 -0.23 12.51 -17.89
C MET A 34 1.18 12.06 -17.50
N LEU A 35 1.96 12.96 -16.90
CA LEU A 35 3.31 12.67 -16.41
C LEU A 35 3.38 12.54 -14.89
N GLY A 36 2.36 13.00 -14.17
CA GLY A 36 2.32 13.03 -12.70
C GLY A 36 1.64 11.85 -12.04
N GLY A 37 0.87 11.08 -12.77
CA GLY A 37 0.13 9.93 -12.28
C GLY A 37 -0.51 9.15 -13.41
N GLY A 38 -1.00 7.96 -13.13
CA GLY A 38 -1.65 7.13 -14.13
C GLY A 38 -2.32 5.90 -13.53
N ASN A 39 -3.15 5.28 -14.33
CA ASN A 39 -3.74 3.98 -14.03
C ASN A 39 -2.74 2.85 -14.34
N PRO A 40 -2.89 1.68 -13.70
CA PRO A 40 -2.16 0.49 -14.11
C PRO A 40 -2.36 0.19 -15.60
N ALA A 41 -1.29 -0.23 -16.27
CA ALA A 41 -1.36 -0.57 -17.69
C ALA A 41 -2.36 -1.71 -17.93
N PRO A 42 -3.26 -1.61 -18.91
CA PRO A 42 -4.12 -2.71 -19.27
C PRO A 42 -3.29 -3.82 -19.92
N ILE A 43 -3.43 -5.04 -19.44
CA ILE A 43 -2.82 -6.24 -20.04
C ILE A 43 -3.93 -7.05 -20.67
N PRO A 44 -4.10 -7.03 -22.01
CA PRO A 44 -5.28 -7.60 -22.67
C PRO A 44 -5.56 -9.06 -22.29
N ALA A 45 -4.54 -9.92 -22.31
CA ALA A 45 -4.69 -11.33 -21.94
C ALA A 45 -5.18 -11.53 -20.50
N MET A 46 -4.81 -10.65 -19.57
CA MET A 46 -5.30 -10.71 -18.19
C MET A 46 -6.73 -10.21 -18.08
N LEU A 47 -7.10 -9.17 -18.83
CA LEU A 47 -8.47 -8.64 -18.84
C LEU A 47 -9.45 -9.68 -19.41
N GLU A 48 -9.06 -10.36 -20.49
CA GLU A 48 -9.83 -11.48 -21.07
C GLU A 48 -10.00 -12.62 -20.06
N ARG A 49 -8.94 -12.97 -19.33
CA ARG A 49 -8.99 -13.98 -18.29
C ARG A 49 -9.92 -13.58 -17.14
N PHE A 50 -9.82 -12.35 -16.65
CA PHE A 50 -10.70 -11.85 -15.59
C PHE A 50 -12.17 -11.82 -16.01
N GLN A 51 -12.45 -11.44 -17.26
CA GLN A 51 -13.80 -11.47 -17.82
C GLN A 51 -14.35 -12.90 -17.89
N ALA A 52 -13.54 -13.85 -18.37
CA ALA A 52 -13.95 -15.25 -18.44
C ALA A 52 -14.25 -15.84 -17.05
N GLU A 53 -13.40 -15.56 -16.05
CA GLU A 53 -13.64 -16.02 -14.68
C GLU A 53 -14.86 -15.34 -14.06
N ALA A 54 -15.09 -14.04 -14.28
CA ALA A 54 -16.28 -13.34 -13.80
C ALA A 54 -17.57 -13.95 -14.39
N ASN A 55 -17.60 -14.24 -15.67
CA ASN A 55 -18.73 -14.93 -16.31
C ASN A 55 -18.96 -16.31 -15.70
N THR A 56 -17.90 -17.09 -15.48
CA THR A 56 -17.99 -18.40 -14.83
C THR A 56 -18.61 -18.31 -13.44
N LEU A 57 -18.19 -17.32 -12.64
CA LEU A 57 -18.73 -17.09 -11.30
C LEU A 57 -20.19 -16.62 -11.31
N LEU A 58 -20.60 -15.88 -12.33
CA LEU A 58 -22.00 -15.52 -12.55
C LEU A 58 -22.87 -16.73 -12.92
N ASP A 59 -22.42 -17.50 -13.90
CA ASP A 59 -23.17 -18.64 -14.46
C ASP A 59 -23.40 -19.74 -13.43
N ASN A 60 -22.43 -19.99 -12.56
CA ASN A 60 -22.54 -20.98 -11.48
C ASN A 60 -23.12 -20.45 -10.17
N GLY A 61 -23.48 -19.19 -10.10
CA GLY A 61 -24.08 -18.53 -8.94
C GLY A 61 -23.11 -18.24 -7.78
N GLU A 62 -21.81 -18.50 -7.93
CA GLU A 62 -20.81 -18.23 -6.87
C GLU A 62 -20.61 -16.73 -6.62
N LEU A 63 -20.73 -15.90 -7.65
CA LEU A 63 -20.66 -14.45 -7.47
C LEU A 63 -21.82 -13.94 -6.61
N ILE A 64 -23.05 -14.41 -6.87
CA ILE A 64 -24.25 -14.04 -6.07
C ILE A 64 -24.08 -14.49 -4.62
N LYS A 65 -23.56 -15.69 -4.38
CA LYS A 65 -23.27 -16.17 -3.02
C LYS A 65 -22.22 -15.29 -2.33
N ALA A 66 -21.17 -14.88 -3.05
CA ALA A 66 -20.12 -14.01 -2.51
C ALA A 66 -20.66 -12.62 -2.13
N MET A 67 -21.61 -12.09 -2.90
CA MET A 67 -22.25 -10.79 -2.62
C MET A 67 -23.27 -10.86 -1.47
N ALA A 68 -23.88 -12.01 -1.23
CA ALA A 68 -24.97 -12.19 -0.27
C ALA A 68 -24.53 -12.73 1.10
N ASN A 69 -23.28 -13.16 1.26
CA ASN A 69 -22.80 -13.77 2.49
C ASN A 69 -21.55 -13.10 3.03
N TYR A 70 -21.40 -13.08 4.33
CA TYR A 70 -20.15 -12.69 4.99
C TYR A 70 -19.13 -13.82 4.89
N ASP A 71 -17.88 -13.44 4.74
CA ASP A 71 -16.72 -14.31 4.90
C ASP A 71 -16.11 -14.17 6.32
N GLY A 72 -15.16 -15.02 6.65
CA GLY A 72 -14.40 -14.92 7.90
C GLY A 72 -13.54 -13.65 7.95
N PRO A 73 -13.04 -13.26 9.14
CA PRO A 73 -12.32 -12.00 9.33
C PRO A 73 -10.99 -11.91 8.55
N GLN A 74 -10.41 -13.03 8.14
CA GLN A 74 -9.23 -13.06 7.27
C GLN A 74 -9.57 -12.98 5.78
N GLY A 75 -10.84 -13.06 5.42
CA GLY A 75 -11.33 -13.12 4.05
C GLY A 75 -11.77 -14.54 3.66
N LYS A 76 -12.06 -14.73 2.37
CA LYS A 76 -12.58 -16.00 1.85
C LYS A 76 -11.52 -17.11 1.92
N ASP A 77 -11.84 -18.18 2.64
CA ASP A 77 -10.94 -19.32 2.91
C ASP A 77 -10.37 -19.95 1.62
N ARG A 78 -11.21 -20.12 0.58
CA ARG A 78 -10.76 -20.61 -0.73
C ARG A 78 -9.68 -19.72 -1.34
N PHE A 79 -9.84 -18.39 -1.23
CA PHE A 79 -8.87 -17.43 -1.79
C PHE A 79 -7.57 -17.44 -0.99
N THR A 80 -7.63 -17.37 0.35
CA THR A 80 -6.43 -17.35 1.19
C THR A 80 -5.60 -18.62 1.04
N LYS A 81 -6.25 -19.79 0.88
CA LYS A 81 -5.58 -21.06 0.58
C LYS A 81 -4.92 -21.06 -0.80
N ALA A 82 -5.64 -20.59 -1.82
CA ALA A 82 -5.11 -20.53 -3.18
C ALA A 82 -3.92 -19.57 -3.29
N LEU A 83 -4.03 -18.40 -2.64
CA LEU A 83 -2.93 -17.42 -2.61
C LEU A 83 -1.71 -17.96 -1.85
N ALA A 84 -1.91 -18.62 -0.71
CA ALA A 84 -0.82 -19.26 0.03
C ALA A 84 -0.10 -20.31 -0.82
N ALA A 85 -0.86 -21.17 -1.51
CA ALA A 85 -0.30 -22.19 -2.40
C ALA A 85 0.50 -21.58 -3.56
N LEU A 86 -0.04 -20.49 -4.17
CA LEU A 86 0.64 -19.77 -5.23
C LEU A 86 1.98 -19.18 -4.76
N LEU A 87 1.97 -18.43 -3.65
CA LEU A 87 3.18 -17.79 -3.12
C LEU A 87 4.22 -18.83 -2.66
N SER A 88 3.78 -19.94 -2.06
CA SER A 88 4.68 -21.03 -1.70
C SER A 88 5.33 -21.66 -2.91
N LYS A 89 4.58 -21.87 -3.99
CA LYS A 89 5.08 -22.44 -5.23
C LYS A 89 6.05 -21.50 -5.97
N GLU A 90 5.67 -20.24 -6.14
CA GLU A 90 6.42 -19.29 -6.98
C GLU A 90 7.63 -18.66 -6.25
N LEU A 91 7.54 -18.49 -4.93
CA LEU A 91 8.55 -17.80 -4.13
C LEU A 91 9.29 -18.72 -3.15
N GLY A 92 8.88 -19.98 -3.03
CA GLY A 92 9.48 -20.94 -2.09
C GLY A 92 9.18 -20.61 -0.62
N TRP A 93 8.14 -19.83 -0.32
CA TRP A 93 7.81 -19.45 1.06
C TRP A 93 7.05 -20.56 1.79
N GLU A 94 7.44 -20.82 3.03
CA GLU A 94 6.72 -21.73 3.91
C GLU A 94 5.54 -21.03 4.60
N ILE A 95 4.46 -20.81 3.83
CA ILE A 95 3.27 -20.11 4.31
C ILE A 95 2.00 -20.93 4.08
N SER A 96 0.98 -20.61 4.86
CA SER A 96 -0.37 -21.18 4.77
C SER A 96 -1.42 -20.08 4.76
N ALA A 97 -2.70 -20.42 4.61
CA ALA A 97 -3.81 -19.47 4.72
C ALA A 97 -3.80 -18.66 6.02
N ARG A 98 -3.21 -19.20 7.11
CA ARG A 98 -3.08 -18.50 8.40
C ARG A 98 -2.16 -17.28 8.37
N ASN A 99 -1.32 -17.17 7.37
CA ASN A 99 -0.39 -16.05 7.16
C ASN A 99 -0.98 -14.96 6.25
N ILE A 100 -2.22 -15.13 5.79
CA ILE A 100 -2.86 -14.22 4.83
C ILE A 100 -4.13 -13.62 5.45
N ALA A 101 -4.23 -12.32 5.39
CA ALA A 101 -5.45 -11.58 5.71
C ALA A 101 -5.75 -10.58 4.58
N LEU A 102 -7.02 -10.47 4.22
CA LEU A 102 -7.48 -9.55 3.18
C LEU A 102 -7.97 -8.25 3.79
N THR A 103 -7.69 -7.16 3.12
CA THR A 103 -8.17 -5.83 3.48
C THR A 103 -8.77 -5.14 2.26
N ASN A 104 -9.43 -4.02 2.45
CA ASN A 104 -9.95 -3.18 1.36
C ASN A 104 -8.82 -2.40 0.69
N GLY A 105 -7.88 -3.12 0.09
CA GLY A 105 -6.68 -2.59 -0.52
C GLY A 105 -5.50 -2.44 0.46
N SER A 106 -4.30 -2.30 -0.10
CA SER A 106 -3.05 -2.20 0.66
C SER A 106 -2.99 -0.95 1.56
N GLN A 107 -3.64 0.14 1.17
CA GLN A 107 -3.68 1.36 1.99
C GLN A 107 -4.31 1.10 3.36
N ASN A 108 -5.41 0.32 3.42
CA ASN A 108 -6.01 -0.06 4.70
C ASN A 108 -5.11 -1.01 5.48
N ALA A 109 -4.39 -1.92 4.81
CA ALA A 109 -3.42 -2.78 5.47
C ALA A 109 -2.31 -1.96 6.14
N PHE A 110 -1.76 -0.96 5.44
CA PHE A 110 -0.75 -0.06 5.99
C PHE A 110 -1.30 0.77 7.15
N PHE A 111 -2.53 1.29 7.05
CA PHE A 111 -3.17 1.98 8.18
C PHE A 111 -3.20 1.09 9.43
N TYR A 112 -3.61 -0.18 9.29
CA TYR A 112 -3.61 -1.10 10.43
C TYR A 112 -2.20 -1.38 10.94
N LEU A 113 -1.28 -1.77 10.07
CA LEU A 113 0.07 -2.17 10.46
C LEU A 113 0.85 -1.03 11.11
N PHE A 114 0.77 0.17 10.57
CA PHE A 114 1.47 1.33 11.14
C PHE A 114 0.95 1.66 12.54
N ASN A 115 -0.36 1.65 12.75
CA ASN A 115 -0.95 1.97 14.06
C ASN A 115 -0.93 0.79 15.05
N LEU A 116 -0.73 -0.46 14.59
CA LEU A 116 -0.50 -1.61 15.46
C LEU A 116 0.93 -1.70 15.98
N LEU A 117 1.91 -1.32 15.15
CA LEU A 117 3.32 -1.55 15.42
C LEU A 117 4.08 -0.28 15.84
N ALA A 118 3.48 0.88 15.63
CA ALA A 118 4.02 2.18 16.02
C ALA A 118 2.95 3.03 16.74
N GLY A 119 3.33 4.20 17.22
CA GLY A 119 2.49 5.05 18.04
C GLY A 119 2.78 4.93 19.53
N GLU A 120 1.83 5.28 20.37
CA GLU A 120 1.95 5.26 21.83
C GLU A 120 1.52 3.90 22.39
N PHE A 121 2.36 3.32 23.24
CA PHE A 121 2.14 2.04 23.89
C PHE A 121 1.64 2.25 25.33
N ALA A 122 1.00 1.23 25.90
CA ALA A 122 0.41 1.28 27.24
C ALA A 122 1.42 1.60 28.36
N ASP A 123 2.69 1.33 28.15
CA ASP A 123 3.78 1.65 29.07
C ASP A 123 4.40 3.05 28.86
N GLY A 124 3.79 3.87 28.00
CA GLY A 124 4.23 5.22 27.68
C GLY A 124 5.35 5.32 26.64
N ARG A 125 5.88 4.22 26.16
CA ARG A 125 6.84 4.23 25.04
C ARG A 125 6.15 4.71 23.77
N LYS A 126 6.88 5.46 22.95
CA LYS A 126 6.46 5.82 21.59
C LYS A 126 7.39 5.15 20.59
N LYS A 127 6.80 4.54 19.55
CA LYS A 127 7.54 3.94 18.45
C LYS A 127 7.09 4.55 17.13
N LYS A 128 8.01 4.55 16.17
CA LYS A 128 7.82 5.13 14.83
C LYS A 128 7.89 4.08 13.74
N VAL A 129 7.29 4.42 12.61
CA VAL A 129 7.52 3.73 11.33
C VAL A 129 8.75 4.33 10.69
N LEU A 130 9.71 3.50 10.33
CA LEU A 130 10.94 3.89 9.64
C LEU A 130 10.81 3.66 8.14
N PHE A 131 11.09 4.70 7.36
CA PHE A 131 11.33 4.61 5.93
C PHE A 131 12.84 4.75 5.66
N PRO A 132 13.53 3.67 5.31
CA PRO A 132 14.99 3.72 5.11
C PRO A 132 15.41 4.47 3.85
N LEU A 133 14.44 4.80 2.99
CA LEU A 133 14.63 5.60 1.80
C LEU A 133 13.40 6.48 1.57
N ALA A 134 13.60 7.79 1.41
CA ALA A 134 12.58 8.73 0.98
C ALA A 134 12.98 9.35 -0.38
N PRO A 135 12.01 9.74 -1.23
CA PRO A 135 10.55 9.65 -1.01
C PRO A 135 10.03 8.23 -1.13
N GLU A 136 9.02 7.93 -0.34
CA GLU A 136 8.17 6.74 -0.39
C GLU A 136 6.77 7.12 -0.91
N TYR A 137 5.86 6.15 -1.01
CA TYR A 137 4.52 6.40 -1.52
C TYR A 137 3.79 7.47 -0.70
N ILE A 138 3.27 8.47 -1.40
CA ILE A 138 2.68 9.68 -0.80
C ILE A 138 1.53 9.37 0.18
N GLY A 139 0.75 8.31 -0.06
CA GLY A 139 -0.37 7.93 0.79
C GLY A 139 0.03 7.37 2.17
N TYR A 140 1.29 7.07 2.42
CA TYR A 140 1.72 6.57 3.73
C TYR A 140 1.70 7.64 4.81
N ALA A 141 2.04 8.87 4.48
CA ALA A 141 2.11 9.97 5.45
C ALA A 141 0.80 10.20 6.19
N ASP A 142 -0.33 9.94 5.53
CA ASP A 142 -1.67 10.16 6.08
C ASP A 142 -2.25 8.91 6.77
N SER A 143 -1.51 7.80 6.80
CA SER A 143 -1.99 6.51 7.34
C SER A 143 -1.79 6.33 8.85
N ALA A 144 -1.36 7.35 9.58
CA ALA A 144 -1.10 7.27 11.01
C ALA A 144 -2.04 8.17 11.83
N LEU A 145 -2.28 7.79 13.08
CA LEU A 145 -3.13 8.55 14.02
C LEU A 145 -2.43 9.79 14.58
N SER A 146 -1.10 9.80 14.69
CA SER A 146 -0.31 10.93 15.19
C SER A 146 0.55 11.56 14.10
N ASP A 147 0.96 12.83 14.27
CA ASP A 147 1.75 13.55 13.28
C ASP A 147 3.25 13.19 13.33
N ASP A 148 3.75 12.74 14.48
CA ASP A 148 5.15 12.35 14.71
C ASP A 148 5.41 10.84 14.53
N HIS A 149 4.57 10.17 13.76
CA HIS A 149 4.53 8.71 13.61
C HIS A 149 5.65 8.15 12.75
N PHE A 150 6.25 8.98 11.90
CA PHE A 150 7.19 8.54 10.87
C PHE A 150 8.58 9.15 11.06
N VAL A 151 9.58 8.37 10.67
CA VAL A 151 10.96 8.83 10.44
C VAL A 151 11.44 8.31 9.10
N ALA A 152 12.12 9.16 8.33
CA ALA A 152 12.61 8.81 7.01
C ALA A 152 14.04 9.26 6.81
N TYR A 153 14.81 8.49 6.05
CA TYR A 153 16.17 8.79 5.69
C TYR A 153 16.29 9.25 4.24
N LYS A 154 17.18 10.20 3.99
CA LYS A 154 17.50 10.64 2.64
C LYS A 154 18.28 9.54 1.91
N PRO A 155 18.02 9.32 0.62
CA PRO A 155 18.79 8.38 -0.17
C PRO A 155 20.19 8.91 -0.50
N THR A 156 21.12 8.03 -0.79
CA THR A 156 22.22 8.33 -1.69
C THR A 156 21.70 8.27 -3.13
N ILE A 157 22.22 9.17 -3.99
CA ILE A 157 21.78 9.26 -5.39
C ILE A 157 22.95 8.90 -6.29
N GLU A 158 22.87 7.75 -6.93
CA GLU A 158 23.80 7.34 -7.96
C GLU A 158 23.42 8.00 -9.29
N LYS A 159 24.36 8.72 -9.90
CA LYS A 159 24.19 9.25 -11.26
C LYS A 159 24.69 8.22 -12.26
N LEU A 160 23.80 7.80 -13.15
CA LEU A 160 24.08 6.84 -14.20
C LEU A 160 24.40 7.55 -15.51
N PRO A 161 24.97 6.84 -16.52
CA PRO A 161 25.13 7.36 -17.88
C PRO A 161 23.81 7.88 -18.45
N ASP A 162 23.91 8.77 -19.43
CA ASP A 162 22.75 9.33 -20.17
C ASP A 162 21.77 10.15 -19.32
N GLY A 163 22.22 10.70 -18.19
CA GLY A 163 21.43 11.55 -17.33
C GLY A 163 20.42 10.81 -16.45
N GLN A 164 20.52 9.50 -16.41
CA GLN A 164 19.74 8.67 -15.48
C GLN A 164 20.29 8.74 -14.06
N PHE A 165 19.48 8.31 -13.08
CA PHE A 165 19.90 8.22 -11.69
C PHE A 165 19.13 7.12 -10.97
N LYS A 166 19.70 6.65 -9.85
CA LYS A 166 19.07 5.66 -8.98
C LYS A 166 19.19 6.09 -7.53
N TYR A 167 18.10 5.90 -6.78
CA TYR A 167 18.10 6.09 -5.32
C TYR A 167 18.50 4.79 -4.62
N HIS A 168 19.39 4.92 -3.63
CA HIS A 168 19.84 3.83 -2.78
C HIS A 168 19.63 4.16 -1.32
N VAL A 169 19.38 3.15 -0.50
CA VAL A 169 19.39 3.31 0.96
C VAL A 169 20.80 3.67 1.40
N ASP A 170 20.93 4.74 2.17
CA ASP A 170 22.18 5.10 2.84
C ASP A 170 22.33 4.28 4.11
N PHE A 171 22.92 3.10 3.99
CA PHE A 171 23.12 2.18 5.11
C PHE A 171 24.13 2.69 6.14
N GLU A 172 24.99 3.64 5.79
CA GLU A 172 25.97 4.21 6.72
C GLU A 172 25.32 5.20 7.69
N SER A 173 24.32 5.95 7.22
CA SER A 173 23.58 6.91 8.06
C SER A 173 22.33 6.30 8.69
N LEU A 174 21.88 5.13 8.23
CA LEU A 174 20.66 4.49 8.71
C LEU A 174 20.81 3.99 10.16
N GLN A 175 19.97 4.51 11.05
CA GLN A 175 19.91 4.07 12.44
C GLN A 175 18.55 3.46 12.74
N VAL A 176 18.57 2.27 13.33
CA VAL A 176 17.37 1.56 13.79
C VAL A 176 17.48 1.41 15.31
N GLY A 177 16.88 2.34 16.02
CA GLY A 177 16.86 2.36 17.48
C GLY A 177 15.65 1.63 18.07
N ASP A 178 15.58 1.60 19.41
CA ASP A 178 14.48 0.99 20.15
C ASP A 178 13.14 1.76 19.98
N ASP A 179 13.20 2.97 19.47
CA ASP A 179 12.05 3.81 19.11
C ASP A 179 11.43 3.44 17.76
N ILE A 180 11.98 2.46 17.04
CA ILE A 180 11.40 1.96 15.78
C ILE A 180 10.53 0.75 16.08
N GLY A 181 9.26 0.83 15.64
CA GLY A 181 8.28 -0.26 15.76
C GLY A 181 8.22 -1.13 14.52
N VAL A 182 8.42 -0.52 13.35
CA VAL A 182 8.34 -1.20 12.05
C VAL A 182 9.17 -0.46 11.01
N ILE A 183 9.76 -1.21 10.10
CA ILE A 183 10.42 -0.69 8.89
C ILE A 183 9.51 -0.96 7.70
N CYS A 184 9.21 0.08 6.93
CA CYS A 184 8.40 -0.04 5.71
C CYS A 184 9.26 0.20 4.48
N VAL A 185 9.16 -0.72 3.52
CA VAL A 185 9.93 -0.69 2.27
C VAL A 185 9.02 -1.12 1.13
N SER A 186 8.91 -0.28 0.11
CA SER A 186 8.22 -0.60 -1.14
C SER A 186 9.24 -0.80 -2.26
N ARG A 187 9.15 -1.91 -3.01
CA ARG A 187 10.05 -2.19 -4.15
C ARG A 187 9.31 -2.92 -5.28
N PRO A 188 9.36 -2.44 -6.50
CA PRO A 188 9.83 -1.11 -6.90
C PRO A 188 9.05 0.00 -6.21
N THR A 189 9.73 1.11 -5.89
CA THR A 189 9.13 2.20 -5.13
C THR A 189 8.39 3.18 -6.06
N ASN A 190 7.21 3.59 -5.68
CA ASN A 190 6.58 4.79 -6.22
C ASN A 190 6.94 5.97 -5.28
N PRO A 191 7.70 7.02 -5.72
CA PRO A 191 7.99 7.35 -7.12
C PRO A 191 9.41 7.00 -7.62
N THR A 192 10.26 6.35 -6.85
CA THR A 192 11.70 6.26 -7.17
C THR A 192 12.12 5.03 -7.99
N GLY A 193 11.25 4.08 -8.21
CA GLY A 193 11.52 2.86 -9.00
C GLY A 193 12.31 1.77 -8.28
#